data_a4232c1044bbb08f26f64315d4d53616
#
_entry.id   a4232c1044bbb08f26f64315d4d53616
#
_cell.length_a   1.000
_cell.length_b   1.000
_cell.length_c   1.000
_cell.angle_alpha   90.00
_cell.angle_beta   90.00
_cell.angle_gamma   90.00
#
_symmetry.space_group_name_H-M   'P 1'
#
loop_
_entity.id
_entity.type
_entity.pdbx_description
1 polymer ?
#
loop_
_entity_poly.entity_id
_entity_poly.type
_entity_poly.pdbx_seq_one_letter_code
_entity_poly.pdbx_strand_id
1 'polypeptide(L)'
;MGTASSGIAIARSLPLRGDGVRRGIPVVAALRGLGYALLVPFIFFICFTFLRPSPYDFFAIPAMALWFCLGIRLHRGAVVFVALLLLYHLGLLLALLPYFEEPRPVEWSYQSAYLMVTAIFFAMFFADDTRRRLELVFKAYVASSLFAACAGIASYFELFGEGLLFRMDGRAAGVFEDPNVLGSFLIPAALYLVHNLVGGRSRVPVLAVAALAVIAAGIFLSFSRGSWAATVIATVTMVWLMHRTSASARLRRRIVALAFVIAAATAIALVAALGDGDIAERFEDRAQVTKEYDQGVTGRFGNQIRGIPMLIERPNGLGPLRWRLTFGLEPHNSYIGGFANGGWLGGFSFLALVLATGFVGFRLCLTPSPFQRQAQIAWPGLFIFLLQALQIDVDHWRHVFLLFGMVWGLEAARLDWLGRLRRSPTLPARNPDNNPAAAGASLARRGADPAAAAAVGA
;
A
#
# COMPACT_ATOMS: atom_id res chain seq x y z
N MET A 1 -35.57 11.24 6.07
CA MET A 1 -34.24 10.56 5.97
C MET A 1 -34.11 9.82 4.65
N GLY A 2 -34.37 10.47 3.49
CA GLY A 2 -34.47 9.79 2.18
C GLY A 2 -33.60 10.36 1.04
N THR A 3 -32.69 11.29 1.26
CA THR A 3 -31.99 12.01 0.16
C THR A 3 -30.50 11.71 -0.03
N ALA A 4 -29.88 10.97 0.88
CA ALA A 4 -28.43 10.66 0.78
C ALA A 4 -28.10 9.45 -0.13
N SER A 5 -29.08 8.59 -0.45
CA SER A 5 -28.86 7.34 -1.21
C SER A 5 -28.74 7.57 -2.73
N SER A 6 -29.44 8.55 -3.29
CA SER A 6 -29.43 8.80 -4.75
C SER A 6 -28.16 9.47 -5.25
N GLY A 7 -27.54 10.34 -4.45
CA GLY A 7 -26.29 11.02 -4.83
C GLY A 7 -25.10 10.07 -4.93
N ILE A 8 -25.05 9.02 -4.10
CA ILE A 8 -23.96 8.04 -4.07
C ILE A 8 -24.04 7.09 -5.27
N ALA A 9 -25.24 6.73 -5.71
CA ALA A 9 -25.43 5.90 -6.91
C ALA A 9 -25.02 6.62 -8.19
N ILE A 10 -25.31 7.92 -8.29
CA ILE A 10 -24.93 8.75 -9.45
C ILE A 10 -23.41 8.92 -9.52
N ALA A 11 -22.74 9.12 -8.39
CA ALA A 11 -21.28 9.23 -8.34
C ALA A 11 -20.54 7.95 -8.76
N ARG A 12 -21.17 6.76 -8.60
CA ARG A 12 -20.61 5.48 -9.05
C ARG A 12 -20.77 5.20 -10.53
N SER A 13 -21.75 5.81 -11.18
CA SER A 13 -22.09 5.58 -12.60
C SER A 13 -21.48 6.59 -13.57
N LEU A 14 -20.91 7.70 -13.06
CA LEU A 14 -20.19 8.62 -13.94
C LEU A 14 -18.96 7.89 -14.53
N PRO A 15 -18.85 7.78 -15.87
CA PRO A 15 -17.69 7.18 -16.48
C PRO A 15 -16.46 8.00 -16.06
N LEU A 16 -15.51 7.34 -15.42
CA LEU A 16 -14.13 7.84 -15.43
C LEU A 16 -13.87 8.10 -16.92
N ARG A 17 -13.41 9.29 -17.27
CA ARG A 17 -13.11 9.71 -18.64
C ARG A 17 -12.56 8.50 -19.39
N GLY A 18 -13.48 7.76 -20.00
CA GLY A 18 -13.14 6.73 -20.96
C GLY A 18 -12.40 7.46 -22.05
N ASP A 19 -11.26 6.99 -22.37
CA ASP A 19 -10.43 7.26 -23.50
C ASP A 19 -11.21 7.93 -24.64
N GLY A 20 -11.33 9.26 -24.55
CA GLY A 20 -11.38 9.99 -25.78
C GLY A 20 -10.06 9.62 -26.46
N VAL A 21 -10.13 8.76 -27.44
CA VAL A 21 -9.02 8.34 -28.27
C VAL A 21 -8.43 9.62 -28.86
N ARG A 22 -7.57 10.30 -28.09
CA ARG A 22 -6.51 11.09 -28.67
C ARG A 22 -5.70 10.03 -29.41
N ARG A 23 -5.88 9.95 -30.74
CA ARG A 23 -4.94 9.25 -31.61
C ARG A 23 -3.58 9.88 -31.33
N GLY A 24 -2.91 9.38 -30.26
CA GLY A 24 -1.59 9.82 -29.87
C GLY A 24 -0.67 9.49 -31.02
N ILE A 25 0.29 10.36 -31.28
CA ILE A 25 1.40 10.10 -32.19
C ILE A 25 1.85 8.66 -31.88
N PRO A 26 1.96 7.75 -32.85
CA PRO A 26 2.25 6.34 -32.63
C PRO A 26 3.51 6.12 -31.76
N VAL A 27 4.46 7.03 -31.82
CA VAL A 27 5.65 7.07 -30.97
C VAL A 27 5.31 7.22 -29.47
N VAL A 28 4.39 8.10 -29.09
CA VAL A 28 4.01 8.29 -27.69
C VAL A 28 3.29 7.06 -27.15
N ALA A 29 2.47 6.40 -27.98
CA ALA A 29 1.83 5.15 -27.61
C ALA A 29 2.85 4.02 -27.39
N ALA A 30 3.86 3.91 -28.26
CA ALA A 30 4.96 2.96 -28.15
C ALA A 30 5.81 3.23 -26.89
N LEU A 31 6.18 4.49 -26.61
CA LEU A 31 6.93 4.88 -25.41
C LEU A 31 6.15 4.59 -24.11
N ARG A 32 4.81 4.80 -24.10
CA ARG A 32 3.97 4.38 -22.97
C ARG A 32 3.95 2.87 -22.82
N GLY A 33 3.88 2.12 -23.92
CA GLY A 33 3.98 0.67 -23.92
C GLY A 33 5.31 0.19 -23.29
N LEU A 34 6.42 0.79 -23.71
CA LEU A 34 7.75 0.54 -23.14
C LEU A 34 7.80 0.91 -21.64
N GLY A 35 7.20 2.05 -21.24
CA GLY A 35 7.13 2.45 -19.84
C GLY A 35 6.39 1.43 -18.97
N TYR A 36 5.28 0.84 -19.47
CA TYR A 36 4.61 -0.25 -18.77
C TYR A 36 5.43 -1.55 -18.77
N ALA A 37 6.13 -1.85 -19.86
CA ALA A 37 7.00 -3.02 -19.95
C ALA A 37 8.17 -2.95 -18.96
N LEU A 38 8.78 -1.76 -18.77
CA LEU A 38 9.84 -1.53 -17.78
C LEU A 38 9.31 -1.55 -16.33
N LEU A 39 8.05 -1.13 -16.12
CA LEU A 39 7.46 -1.09 -14.78
C LEU A 39 7.26 -2.49 -14.19
N VAL A 40 6.93 -3.50 -15.01
CA VAL A 40 6.70 -4.86 -14.53
C VAL A 40 7.97 -5.46 -13.90
N PRO A 41 9.14 -5.52 -14.56
CA PRO A 41 10.37 -5.99 -13.93
C PRO A 41 10.84 -5.05 -12.81
N PHE A 42 10.64 -3.74 -12.91
CA PHE A 42 10.92 -2.81 -11.81
C PHE A 42 10.22 -3.24 -10.51
N ILE A 43 8.93 -3.56 -10.56
CA ILE A 43 8.18 -4.03 -9.38
C ILE A 43 8.50 -5.48 -9.05
N PHE A 44 8.73 -6.35 -10.04
CA PHE A 44 9.07 -7.75 -9.80
C PHE A 44 10.38 -7.89 -9.00
N PHE A 45 11.41 -7.14 -9.39
CA PHE A 45 12.72 -7.22 -8.73
C PHE A 45 12.82 -6.45 -7.41
N ILE A 46 11.72 -5.88 -6.89
CA ILE A 46 11.70 -5.16 -5.61
C ILE A 46 12.11 -6.06 -4.43
N CYS A 47 11.94 -7.38 -4.53
CA CYS A 47 12.36 -8.35 -3.53
C CYS A 47 13.88 -8.65 -3.55
N PHE A 48 14.61 -8.25 -4.58
CA PHE A 48 16.06 -8.48 -4.66
C PHE A 48 16.82 -7.38 -3.91
N THR A 49 17.11 -7.62 -2.62
CA THR A 49 17.74 -6.62 -1.75
C THR A 49 19.21 -6.90 -1.49
N PHE A 50 19.68 -8.12 -1.72
CA PHE A 50 21.02 -8.59 -1.40
C PHE A 50 22.10 -8.26 -2.47
N LEU A 51 21.67 -7.90 -3.68
CA LEU A 51 22.59 -7.50 -4.76
C LEU A 51 22.72 -5.97 -4.81
N ARG A 52 23.94 -5.48 -5.01
CA ARG A 52 24.22 -4.04 -5.17
C ARG A 52 25.20 -3.81 -6.32
N PRO A 53 24.80 -3.15 -7.44
CA PRO A 53 23.44 -2.69 -7.73
C PRO A 53 22.45 -3.85 -7.94
N SER A 54 21.22 -3.64 -7.53
CA SER A 54 20.14 -4.63 -7.64
C SER A 54 19.52 -4.63 -9.05
N PRO A 55 19.00 -5.78 -9.54
CA PRO A 55 18.17 -5.79 -10.75
C PRO A 55 17.01 -4.77 -10.69
N TYR A 56 16.48 -4.50 -9.52
CA TYR A 56 15.51 -3.43 -9.28
C TYR A 56 15.99 -2.07 -9.81
N ASP A 57 17.25 -1.70 -9.55
CA ASP A 57 17.81 -0.39 -9.89
C ASP A 57 17.99 -0.24 -11.41
N PHE A 58 18.34 -1.32 -12.12
CA PHE A 58 18.46 -1.33 -13.58
C PHE A 58 17.13 -1.05 -14.30
N PHE A 59 15.99 -1.41 -13.70
CA PHE A 59 14.68 -1.14 -14.28
C PHE A 59 14.05 0.14 -13.69
N ALA A 60 14.34 0.50 -12.44
CA ALA A 60 13.80 1.68 -11.79
C ALA A 60 14.22 2.96 -12.50
N ILE A 61 15.53 3.13 -12.73
CA ILE A 61 16.09 4.34 -13.32
C ILE A 61 15.48 4.62 -14.72
N PRO A 62 15.53 3.70 -15.70
CA PRO A 62 14.97 3.96 -17.01
C PRO A 62 13.44 4.06 -17.00
N ALA A 63 12.73 3.30 -16.13
CA ALA A 63 11.29 3.45 -15.98
C ALA A 63 10.92 4.84 -15.48
N MET A 64 11.53 5.31 -14.40
CA MET A 64 11.28 6.64 -13.85
C MET A 64 11.63 7.73 -14.87
N ALA A 65 12.81 7.68 -15.50
CA ALA A 65 13.25 8.65 -16.50
C ALA A 65 12.25 8.72 -17.67
N LEU A 66 11.84 7.57 -18.21
CA LEU A 66 10.86 7.53 -19.31
C LEU A 66 9.52 8.13 -18.91
N TRP A 67 9.00 7.82 -17.72
CA TRP A 67 7.72 8.37 -17.27
C TRP A 67 7.80 9.88 -16.96
N PHE A 68 8.94 10.38 -16.45
CA PHE A 68 9.17 11.83 -16.33
C PHE A 68 9.19 12.51 -17.71
N CYS A 69 9.89 11.92 -18.70
CA CYS A 69 9.87 12.41 -20.09
C CYS A 69 8.46 12.36 -20.73
N LEU A 70 7.63 11.39 -20.36
CA LEU A 70 6.23 11.30 -20.79
C LEU A 70 5.31 12.32 -20.09
N GLY A 71 5.86 13.12 -19.16
CA GLY A 71 5.18 14.27 -18.56
C GLY A 71 4.23 13.92 -17.44
N ILE A 72 4.59 12.92 -16.58
CA ILE A 72 3.88 12.78 -15.30
C ILE A 72 4.01 14.06 -14.49
N ARG A 73 2.95 14.44 -13.78
CA ARG A 73 2.88 15.73 -13.10
C ARG A 73 2.66 15.58 -11.61
N LEU A 74 3.26 16.48 -10.85
CA LEU A 74 2.98 16.57 -9.41
C LEU A 74 1.60 17.20 -9.20
N HIS A 75 0.69 16.44 -8.61
CA HIS A 75 -0.65 16.91 -8.25
C HIS A 75 -0.64 17.60 -6.90
N ARG A 76 -1.53 18.61 -6.74
CA ARG A 76 -1.70 19.34 -5.48
C ARG A 76 -1.90 18.45 -4.26
N GLY A 77 -2.57 17.31 -4.45
CA GLY A 77 -2.82 16.34 -3.39
C GLY A 77 -1.57 15.66 -2.84
N ALA A 78 -0.47 15.65 -3.58
CA ALA A 78 0.79 15.04 -3.16
C ALA A 78 1.85 16.08 -2.67
N VAL A 79 1.55 17.39 -2.71
CA VAL A 79 2.53 18.42 -2.34
C VAL A 79 2.97 18.30 -0.89
N VAL A 80 2.04 18.06 0.05
CA VAL A 80 2.37 17.89 1.48
C VAL A 80 3.30 16.68 1.68
N PHE A 81 3.04 15.59 0.98
CA PHE A 81 3.89 14.39 1.01
C PHE A 81 5.32 14.70 0.55
N VAL A 82 5.44 15.36 -0.59
CA VAL A 82 6.75 15.72 -1.15
C VAL A 82 7.50 16.68 -0.20
N ALA A 83 6.80 17.68 0.35
CA ALA A 83 7.39 18.63 1.29
C ALA A 83 7.91 17.92 2.56
N LEU A 84 7.12 17.01 3.15
CA LEU A 84 7.54 16.26 4.34
C LEU A 84 8.70 15.30 4.06
N LEU A 85 8.73 14.66 2.89
CA LEU A 85 9.88 13.84 2.47
C LEU A 85 11.15 14.68 2.28
N LEU A 86 11.03 15.86 1.65
CA LEU A 86 12.17 16.77 1.47
C LEU A 86 12.69 17.29 2.81
N LEU A 87 11.81 17.65 3.75
CA LEU A 87 12.21 18.09 5.09
C LEU A 87 12.88 16.94 5.87
N TYR A 88 12.37 15.73 5.77
CA TYR A 88 12.98 14.55 6.37
C TYR A 88 14.41 14.35 5.84
N HIS A 89 14.59 14.40 4.51
CA HIS A 89 15.90 14.22 3.89
C HIS A 89 16.85 15.39 4.16
N LEU A 90 16.32 16.61 4.25
CA LEU A 90 17.14 17.76 4.67
C LEU A 90 17.71 17.55 6.07
N GLY A 91 16.90 17.01 7.00
CA GLY A 91 17.37 16.61 8.34
C GLY A 91 18.51 15.58 8.27
N LEU A 92 18.34 14.51 7.44
CA LEU A 92 19.38 13.50 7.24
C LEU A 92 20.67 14.10 6.66
N LEU A 93 20.57 15.00 5.67
CA LEU A 93 21.73 15.65 5.05
C LEU A 93 22.46 16.57 6.03
N LEU A 94 21.74 17.35 6.84
CA LEU A 94 22.34 18.19 7.86
C LEU A 94 23.06 17.37 8.93
N ALA A 95 22.47 16.23 9.35
CA ALA A 95 23.07 15.33 10.31
C ALA A 95 24.26 14.54 9.73
N LEU A 96 24.35 14.41 8.41
CA LEU A 96 25.45 13.76 7.70
C LEU A 96 26.70 14.63 7.61
N LEU A 97 26.57 15.97 7.63
CA LEU A 97 27.68 16.90 7.37
C LEU A 97 28.97 16.59 8.16
N PRO A 98 28.93 16.27 9.48
CA PRO A 98 30.12 15.94 10.24
C PRO A 98 30.80 14.62 9.81
N TYR A 99 30.11 13.80 9.03
CA TYR A 99 30.50 12.42 8.66
C TYR A 99 30.61 12.22 7.16
N PHE A 100 30.70 13.32 6.41
CA PHE A 100 30.72 13.30 4.94
C PHE A 100 31.91 12.51 4.34
N GLU A 101 33.01 12.39 5.07
CA GLU A 101 34.18 11.62 4.64
C GLU A 101 34.02 10.10 4.87
N GLU A 102 32.98 9.67 5.56
CA GLU A 102 32.76 8.27 5.88
C GLU A 102 31.85 7.59 4.85
N PRO A 103 32.33 6.54 4.15
CA PRO A 103 31.58 5.91 3.06
C PRO A 103 30.21 5.37 3.49
N ARG A 104 30.11 4.69 4.66
CA ARG A 104 28.86 4.03 5.09
C ARG A 104 27.71 5.02 5.40
N PRO A 105 27.90 6.10 6.21
CA PRO A 105 26.87 7.11 6.40
C PRO A 105 26.42 7.78 5.09
N VAL A 106 27.36 8.05 4.18
CA VAL A 106 27.07 8.63 2.87
C VAL A 106 26.25 7.66 2.02
N GLU A 107 26.67 6.40 1.93
CA GLU A 107 25.97 5.36 1.20
C GLU A 107 24.53 5.18 1.72
N TRP A 108 24.36 5.11 3.03
CA TRP A 108 23.05 4.99 3.68
C TRP A 108 22.15 6.19 3.34
N SER A 109 22.70 7.40 3.37
CA SER A 109 21.95 8.64 3.09
C SER A 109 21.53 8.75 1.63
N TYR A 110 22.37 8.40 0.65
CA TYR A 110 21.95 8.43 -0.76
C TYR A 110 20.94 7.32 -1.08
N GLN A 111 21.02 6.14 -0.43
CA GLN A 111 19.98 5.11 -0.56
C GLN A 111 18.63 5.61 -0.05
N SER A 112 18.62 6.31 1.08
CA SER A 112 17.41 6.97 1.60
C SER A 112 16.86 8.01 0.62
N ALA A 113 17.71 8.85 0.02
CA ALA A 113 17.31 9.82 -1.00
C ALA A 113 16.75 9.15 -2.26
N TYR A 114 17.34 8.04 -2.70
CA TYR A 114 16.83 7.25 -3.81
C TYR A 114 15.43 6.69 -3.54
N LEU A 115 15.18 6.18 -2.33
CA LEU A 115 13.85 5.71 -1.92
C LEU A 115 12.83 6.84 -1.87
N MET A 116 13.22 8.03 -1.41
CA MET A 116 12.39 9.23 -1.50
C MET A 116 11.97 9.53 -2.94
N VAL A 117 12.92 9.55 -3.87
CA VAL A 117 12.63 9.80 -5.30
C VAL A 117 11.67 8.75 -5.86
N THR A 118 11.84 7.47 -5.51
CA THR A 118 10.91 6.41 -5.92
C THR A 118 9.51 6.61 -5.35
N ALA A 119 9.37 7.02 -4.09
CA ALA A 119 8.07 7.31 -3.49
C ALA A 119 7.35 8.49 -4.15
N ILE A 120 8.08 9.57 -4.45
CA ILE A 120 7.57 10.73 -5.19
C ILE A 120 7.14 10.32 -6.59
N PHE A 121 7.97 9.54 -7.30
CA PHE A 121 7.64 8.99 -8.60
C PHE A 121 6.32 8.20 -8.56
N PHE A 122 6.16 7.28 -7.61
CA PHE A 122 4.94 6.49 -7.48
C PHE A 122 3.71 7.35 -7.15
N ALA A 123 3.84 8.37 -6.30
CA ALA A 123 2.75 9.29 -6.01
C ALA A 123 2.28 10.05 -7.27
N MET A 124 3.22 10.51 -8.09
CA MET A 124 2.92 11.16 -9.37
C MET A 124 2.36 10.16 -10.40
N PHE A 125 2.95 8.97 -10.48
CA PHE A 125 2.56 7.94 -11.43
C PHE A 125 1.14 7.43 -11.18
N PHE A 126 0.76 7.18 -9.93
CA PHE A 126 -0.58 6.67 -9.60
C PHE A 126 -1.68 7.74 -9.60
N ALA A 127 -1.35 9.02 -9.71
CA ALA A 127 -2.33 10.09 -9.82
C ALA A 127 -3.15 10.03 -11.11
N ASP A 128 -2.55 9.59 -12.22
CA ASP A 128 -3.20 9.42 -13.52
C ASP A 128 -3.39 7.93 -13.85
N ASP A 129 -4.43 7.60 -14.63
CA ASP A 129 -4.79 6.22 -15.02
C ASP A 129 -4.73 5.24 -13.83
N THR A 130 -5.13 5.74 -12.67
CA THR A 130 -4.90 5.20 -11.34
C THR A 130 -5.26 3.72 -11.21
N ARG A 131 -6.45 3.33 -11.71
CA ARG A 131 -6.92 1.94 -11.59
C ARG A 131 -6.05 0.97 -12.35
N ARG A 132 -5.71 1.29 -13.60
CA ARG A 132 -4.92 0.44 -14.48
C ARG A 132 -3.50 0.30 -13.95
N ARG A 133 -2.89 1.42 -13.55
CA ARG A 133 -1.51 1.45 -13.05
C ARG A 133 -1.37 0.70 -11.73
N LEU A 134 -2.29 0.91 -10.79
CA LEU A 134 -2.30 0.16 -9.52
C LEU A 134 -2.57 -1.33 -9.73
N GLU A 135 -3.50 -1.70 -10.61
CA GLU A 135 -3.79 -3.11 -10.89
C GLU A 135 -2.57 -3.83 -11.49
N LEU A 136 -1.84 -3.16 -12.41
CA LEU A 136 -0.59 -3.69 -12.96
C LEU A 136 0.46 -3.89 -11.87
N VAL A 137 0.67 -2.87 -11.03
CA VAL A 137 1.67 -2.92 -9.96
C VAL A 137 1.31 -3.97 -8.91
N PHE A 138 0.05 -4.09 -8.50
CA PHE A 138 -0.37 -5.15 -7.58
C PHE A 138 -0.10 -6.55 -8.15
N LYS A 139 -0.36 -6.77 -9.44
CA LYS A 139 -0.09 -8.06 -10.08
C LYS A 139 1.41 -8.36 -10.16
N ALA A 140 2.22 -7.39 -10.53
CA ALA A 140 3.67 -7.53 -10.55
C ALA A 140 4.22 -7.77 -9.13
N TYR A 141 3.66 -7.10 -8.13
CA TYR A 141 4.02 -7.30 -6.72
C TYR A 141 3.62 -8.69 -6.21
N VAL A 142 2.45 -9.21 -6.60
CA VAL A 142 2.06 -10.61 -6.29
C VAL A 142 3.03 -11.60 -6.93
N ALA A 143 3.44 -11.39 -8.18
CA ALA A 143 4.43 -12.24 -8.84
C ALA A 143 5.79 -12.20 -8.11
N SER A 144 6.26 -11.01 -7.72
CA SER A 144 7.45 -10.82 -6.87
C SER A 144 7.33 -11.55 -5.54
N SER A 145 6.18 -11.42 -4.87
CA SER A 145 5.92 -12.05 -3.58
C SER A 145 5.84 -13.57 -3.67
N LEU A 146 5.26 -14.10 -4.74
CA LEU A 146 5.25 -15.55 -4.98
C LEU A 146 6.67 -16.07 -5.20
N PHE A 147 7.47 -15.40 -6.01
CA PHE A 147 8.88 -15.73 -6.18
C PHE A 147 9.63 -15.71 -4.85
N ALA A 148 9.49 -14.63 -4.07
CA ALA A 148 10.13 -14.49 -2.77
C ALA A 148 9.66 -15.56 -1.76
N ALA A 149 8.36 -15.90 -1.74
CA ALA A 149 7.82 -16.94 -0.88
C ALA A 149 8.36 -18.33 -1.27
N CYS A 150 8.39 -18.66 -2.57
CA CYS A 150 9.00 -19.91 -3.06
C CYS A 150 10.49 -20.00 -2.70
N ALA A 151 11.24 -18.90 -2.89
CA ALA A 151 12.65 -18.84 -2.49
C ALA A 151 12.82 -19.00 -0.97
N GLY A 152 11.93 -18.39 -0.16
CA GLY A 152 11.91 -18.55 1.29
C GLY A 152 11.63 -19.99 1.73
N ILE A 153 10.61 -20.63 1.13
CA ILE A 153 10.29 -22.03 1.38
C ILE A 153 11.47 -22.92 0.97
N ALA A 154 12.06 -22.69 -0.21
CA ALA A 154 13.20 -23.45 -0.69
C ALA A 154 14.43 -23.26 0.21
N SER A 155 14.67 -22.07 0.76
CA SER A 155 15.75 -21.82 1.72
C SER A 155 15.53 -22.55 3.05
N TYR A 156 14.27 -22.63 3.52
CA TYR A 156 13.94 -23.34 4.75
C TYR A 156 14.26 -24.83 4.66
N PHE A 157 13.90 -25.46 3.55
CA PHE A 157 14.13 -26.88 3.28
C PHE A 157 15.49 -27.18 2.62
N GLU A 158 16.36 -26.18 2.44
CA GLU A 158 17.71 -26.31 1.83
C GLU A 158 17.72 -26.97 0.45
N LEU A 159 16.64 -26.74 -0.35
CA LEU A 159 16.44 -27.45 -1.63
C LEU A 159 17.53 -27.21 -2.67
N PHE A 160 18.29 -26.10 -2.55
CA PHE A 160 19.37 -25.73 -3.48
C PHE A 160 20.75 -25.76 -2.83
N GLY A 161 20.89 -26.41 -1.65
CA GLY A 161 22.11 -26.41 -0.87
C GLY A 161 22.40 -25.08 -0.15
N GLU A 162 23.53 -25.04 0.56
CA GLU A 162 23.93 -23.85 1.31
C GLU A 162 24.46 -22.73 0.41
N GLY A 163 24.17 -21.48 0.76
CA GLY A 163 24.79 -20.28 0.19
C GLY A 163 24.09 -19.64 -1.00
N LEU A 164 23.15 -20.30 -1.69
CA LEU A 164 22.39 -19.69 -2.78
C LEU A 164 21.22 -18.82 -2.30
N LEU A 165 20.57 -19.23 -1.23
CA LEU A 165 19.44 -18.52 -0.60
C LEU A 165 19.74 -18.27 0.86
N PHE A 166 19.26 -17.14 1.39
CA PHE A 166 19.48 -16.80 2.79
C PHE A 166 18.58 -17.62 3.72
N ARG A 167 19.19 -18.10 4.80
CA ARG A 167 18.55 -18.72 5.94
C ARG A 167 19.22 -18.18 7.20
N MET A 168 18.45 -17.74 8.17
CA MET A 168 18.99 -17.17 9.41
C MET A 168 18.33 -17.85 10.61
N ASP A 169 19.15 -18.45 11.47
CA ASP A 169 18.69 -19.18 12.67
C ASP A 169 17.61 -20.24 12.36
N GLY A 170 17.75 -20.97 11.26
CA GLY A 170 16.76 -21.96 10.81
C GLY A 170 15.43 -21.38 10.33
N ARG A 171 15.38 -20.09 10.00
CA ARG A 171 14.20 -19.36 9.52
C ARG A 171 14.33 -19.07 8.02
N ALA A 172 13.20 -19.12 7.30
CA ALA A 172 13.16 -18.76 5.90
C ALA A 172 13.47 -17.28 5.69
N ALA A 173 14.45 -16.96 4.87
CA ALA A 173 14.78 -15.61 4.44
C ALA A 173 14.81 -15.49 2.89
N GLY A 174 15.17 -16.55 2.17
CA GLY A 174 15.10 -16.62 0.71
C GLY A 174 16.00 -15.62 0.02
N VAL A 175 15.42 -14.61 -0.61
CA VAL A 175 16.14 -13.50 -1.29
C VAL A 175 16.32 -12.27 -0.40
N PHE A 176 15.97 -12.36 0.88
CA PHE A 176 16.21 -11.32 1.89
C PHE A 176 17.27 -11.78 2.88
N GLU A 177 18.06 -10.85 3.39
CA GLU A 177 19.05 -11.15 4.44
C GLU A 177 18.37 -11.38 5.80
N ASP A 178 17.15 -10.83 6.00
CA ASP A 178 16.40 -10.91 7.26
C ASP A 178 15.02 -11.56 7.04
N PRO A 179 14.69 -12.65 7.77
CA PRO A 179 13.37 -13.29 7.75
C PRO A 179 12.20 -12.36 8.11
N ASN A 180 12.45 -11.33 8.95
CA ASN A 180 11.41 -10.38 9.31
C ASN A 180 11.01 -9.50 8.11
N VAL A 181 11.98 -9.19 7.24
CA VAL A 181 11.72 -8.46 5.99
C VAL A 181 10.97 -9.33 5.01
N LEU A 182 11.36 -10.61 4.83
CA LEU A 182 10.61 -11.55 3.98
C LEU A 182 9.15 -11.62 4.41
N GLY A 183 8.88 -11.94 5.70
CA GLY A 183 7.52 -12.12 6.18
C GLY A 183 6.67 -10.85 5.99
N SER A 184 7.22 -9.69 6.27
CA SER A 184 6.55 -8.39 6.10
C SER A 184 6.32 -8.06 4.63
N PHE A 185 7.30 -8.31 3.76
CA PHE A 185 7.20 -8.09 2.31
C PHE A 185 6.02 -8.81 1.66
N LEU A 186 5.65 -9.97 2.16
CA LEU A 186 4.57 -10.80 1.61
C LEU A 186 3.16 -10.27 1.92
N ILE A 187 3.01 -9.42 2.95
CA ILE A 187 1.69 -8.96 3.46
C ILE A 187 0.85 -8.23 2.39
N PRO A 188 1.36 -7.22 1.65
CA PRO A 188 0.54 -6.50 0.67
C PRO A 188 -0.01 -7.40 -0.45
N ALA A 189 0.74 -8.43 -0.86
CA ALA A 189 0.27 -9.41 -1.83
C ALA A 189 -0.85 -10.29 -1.27
N ALA A 190 -0.73 -10.75 -0.02
CA ALA A 190 -1.78 -11.47 0.68
C ALA A 190 -3.07 -10.63 0.76
N LEU A 191 -2.96 -9.36 1.14
CA LEU A 191 -4.10 -8.43 1.20
C LEU A 191 -4.78 -8.25 -0.16
N TYR A 192 -4.01 -8.10 -1.24
CA TYR A 192 -4.56 -8.00 -2.59
C TYR A 192 -5.34 -9.26 -2.99
N LEU A 193 -4.78 -10.45 -2.73
CA LEU A 193 -5.43 -11.73 -3.04
C LEU A 193 -6.70 -11.93 -2.20
N VAL A 194 -6.63 -11.72 -0.89
CA VAL A 194 -7.78 -11.82 0.02
C VAL A 194 -8.89 -10.84 -0.38
N HIS A 195 -8.55 -9.57 -0.65
CA HIS A 195 -9.53 -8.56 -1.06
C HIS A 195 -10.27 -8.97 -2.34
N ASN A 196 -9.54 -9.54 -3.32
CA ASN A 196 -10.14 -9.99 -4.58
C ASN A 196 -10.99 -11.24 -4.42
N LEU A 197 -10.56 -12.20 -3.60
CA LEU A 197 -11.35 -13.41 -3.28
C LEU A 197 -12.64 -13.03 -2.57
N VAL A 198 -12.55 -12.25 -1.50
CA VAL A 198 -13.70 -11.80 -0.71
C VAL A 198 -14.64 -10.94 -1.56
N GLY A 199 -14.10 -10.02 -2.36
CA GLY A 199 -14.87 -9.16 -3.26
C GLY A 199 -15.47 -9.86 -4.50
N GLY A 200 -15.15 -11.14 -4.74
CA GLY A 200 -15.62 -11.90 -5.91
C GLY A 200 -15.05 -11.39 -7.24
N ARG A 201 -13.84 -10.85 -7.22
CA ARG A 201 -13.17 -10.26 -8.39
C ARG A 201 -12.06 -11.13 -8.98
N SER A 202 -11.73 -12.23 -8.33
CA SER A 202 -10.75 -13.17 -8.86
C SER A 202 -11.32 -13.89 -10.08
N ARG A 203 -10.61 -13.80 -11.23
CA ARG A 203 -11.02 -14.51 -12.47
C ARG A 203 -10.86 -16.02 -12.34
N VAL A 204 -9.81 -16.46 -11.63
CA VAL A 204 -9.52 -17.87 -11.36
C VAL A 204 -9.30 -18.01 -9.84
N PRO A 205 -10.39 -18.22 -9.07
CA PRO A 205 -10.30 -18.28 -7.61
C PRO A 205 -9.34 -19.34 -7.09
N VAL A 206 -9.25 -20.48 -7.75
CA VAL A 206 -8.37 -21.60 -7.36
C VAL A 206 -6.89 -21.17 -7.40
N LEU A 207 -6.46 -20.48 -8.46
CA LEU A 207 -5.09 -19.95 -8.55
C LEU A 207 -4.82 -18.88 -7.48
N ALA A 208 -5.82 -18.05 -7.17
CA ALA A 208 -5.67 -17.03 -6.13
C ALA A 208 -5.55 -17.66 -4.73
N VAL A 209 -6.26 -18.75 -4.47
CA VAL A 209 -6.16 -19.53 -3.22
C VAL A 209 -4.80 -20.24 -3.15
N ALA A 210 -4.35 -20.88 -4.22
CA ALA A 210 -3.04 -21.53 -4.27
C ALA A 210 -1.90 -20.50 -4.04
N ALA A 211 -1.96 -19.35 -4.71
CA ALA A 211 -1.01 -18.26 -4.52
C ALA A 211 -1.01 -17.75 -3.07
N LEU A 212 -2.18 -17.58 -2.46
CA LEU A 212 -2.33 -17.17 -1.07
C LEU A 212 -1.74 -18.22 -0.11
N ALA A 213 -1.92 -19.51 -0.38
CA ALA A 213 -1.36 -20.59 0.41
C ALA A 213 0.18 -20.57 0.39
N VAL A 214 0.80 -20.39 -0.78
CA VAL A 214 2.26 -20.26 -0.91
C VAL A 214 2.78 -19.03 -0.14
N ILE A 215 2.12 -17.89 -0.28
CA ILE A 215 2.48 -16.67 0.44
C ILE A 215 2.32 -16.86 1.97
N ALA A 216 1.24 -17.49 2.41
CA ALA A 216 1.00 -17.79 3.83
C ALA A 216 2.06 -18.74 4.40
N ALA A 217 2.46 -19.77 3.65
CA ALA A 217 3.55 -20.67 4.02
C ALA A 217 4.90 -19.88 4.16
N GLY A 218 5.21 -18.98 3.21
CA GLY A 218 6.39 -18.13 3.31
C GLY A 218 6.37 -17.21 4.53
N ILE A 219 5.22 -16.59 4.86
CA ILE A 219 5.05 -15.78 6.08
C ILE A 219 5.24 -16.65 7.33
N PHE A 220 4.65 -17.84 7.36
CA PHE A 220 4.75 -18.76 8.50
C PHE A 220 6.19 -19.19 8.74
N LEU A 221 6.86 -19.73 7.70
CA LEU A 221 8.22 -20.26 7.78
C LEU A 221 9.29 -19.15 7.98
N SER A 222 8.93 -17.88 7.84
CA SER A 222 9.81 -16.79 8.27
C SER A 222 10.00 -16.76 9.79
N PHE A 223 9.15 -17.42 10.57
CA PHE A 223 9.14 -17.41 12.03
C PHE A 223 9.30 -16.01 12.63
N SER A 224 8.69 -15.02 11.94
CA SER A 224 8.66 -13.63 12.38
C SER A 224 7.36 -13.32 13.10
N ARG A 225 7.43 -13.20 14.45
CA ARG A 225 6.28 -12.80 15.29
C ARG A 225 5.65 -11.49 14.81
N GLY A 226 6.52 -10.52 14.45
CA GLY A 226 6.08 -9.24 13.92
C GLY A 226 5.29 -9.38 12.62
N SER A 227 5.74 -10.23 11.69
CA SER A 227 5.04 -10.47 10.43
C SER A 227 3.75 -11.26 10.60
N TRP A 228 3.69 -12.21 11.54
CA TRP A 228 2.46 -12.95 11.85
C TRP A 228 1.39 -12.01 12.41
N ALA A 229 1.72 -11.27 13.47
CA ALA A 229 0.81 -10.29 14.06
C ALA A 229 0.37 -9.23 13.03
N ALA A 230 1.32 -8.71 12.26
CA ALA A 230 1.09 -7.76 11.20
C ALA A 230 0.11 -8.26 10.14
N THR A 231 0.27 -9.52 9.69
CA THR A 231 -0.64 -10.15 8.71
C THR A 231 -2.07 -10.23 9.24
N VAL A 232 -2.23 -10.66 10.49
CA VAL A 232 -3.55 -10.75 11.13
C VAL A 232 -4.18 -9.36 11.25
N ILE A 233 -3.47 -8.39 11.84
CA ILE A 233 -3.98 -7.03 12.05
C ILE A 233 -4.33 -6.36 10.72
N ALA A 234 -3.47 -6.44 9.70
CA ALA A 234 -3.71 -5.86 8.39
C ALA A 234 -4.94 -6.49 7.71
N THR A 235 -5.07 -7.82 7.78
CA THR A 235 -6.20 -8.55 7.19
C THR A 235 -7.51 -8.22 7.89
N VAL A 236 -7.53 -8.22 9.22
CA VAL A 236 -8.71 -7.84 10.03
C VAL A 236 -9.11 -6.39 9.73
N THR A 237 -8.15 -5.46 9.70
CA THR A 237 -8.40 -4.05 9.36
C THR A 237 -9.00 -3.92 7.96
N MET A 238 -8.45 -4.60 6.96
CA MET A 238 -8.97 -4.59 5.59
C MET A 238 -10.39 -5.16 5.51
N VAL A 239 -10.64 -6.30 6.13
CA VAL A 239 -11.96 -6.97 6.14
C VAL A 239 -12.99 -6.09 6.85
N TRP A 240 -12.64 -5.48 7.97
CA TRP A 240 -13.46 -4.51 8.68
C TRP A 240 -13.83 -3.31 7.81
N LEU A 241 -12.85 -2.71 7.11
CA LEU A 241 -13.08 -1.60 6.19
C LEU A 241 -14.03 -2.01 5.05
N MET A 242 -13.82 -3.19 4.44
CA MET A 242 -14.68 -3.73 3.39
C MET A 242 -16.12 -3.93 3.90
N HIS A 243 -16.26 -4.51 5.09
CA HIS A 243 -17.58 -4.74 5.72
C HIS A 243 -18.27 -3.42 6.02
N ARG A 244 -17.57 -2.45 6.65
CA ARG A 244 -18.11 -1.15 7.07
C ARG A 244 -18.57 -0.30 5.89
N THR A 245 -17.89 -0.40 4.75
CA THR A 245 -18.18 0.41 3.55
C THR A 245 -19.08 -0.29 2.53
N SER A 246 -19.41 -1.56 2.75
CA SER A 246 -20.29 -2.31 1.86
C SER A 246 -21.75 -1.89 2.01
N ALA A 247 -22.38 -1.47 0.89
CA ALA A 247 -23.80 -1.15 0.84
C ALA A 247 -24.71 -2.40 0.77
N SER A 248 -24.19 -3.55 0.32
CA SER A 248 -24.95 -4.78 0.10
C SER A 248 -24.90 -5.71 1.30
N ALA A 249 -26.07 -6.08 1.85
CA ALA A 249 -26.16 -7.07 2.92
C ALA A 249 -25.64 -8.46 2.49
N ARG A 250 -25.84 -8.84 1.20
CA ARG A 250 -25.28 -10.08 0.65
C ARG A 250 -23.75 -10.06 0.67
N LEU A 251 -23.13 -8.94 0.28
CA LEU A 251 -21.69 -8.79 0.30
C LEU A 251 -21.15 -8.81 1.73
N ARG A 252 -21.81 -8.12 2.69
CA ARG A 252 -21.42 -8.18 4.11
C ARG A 252 -21.43 -9.60 4.67
N ARG A 253 -22.50 -10.39 4.41
CA ARG A 253 -22.58 -11.80 4.82
C ARG A 253 -21.47 -12.64 4.19
N ARG A 254 -21.19 -12.43 2.89
CA ARG A 254 -20.09 -13.10 2.18
C ARG A 254 -18.73 -12.77 2.81
N ILE A 255 -18.49 -11.49 3.14
CA ILE A 255 -17.24 -11.06 3.81
C ILE A 255 -17.03 -11.83 5.11
N VAL A 256 -18.05 -11.87 5.96
CA VAL A 256 -18.00 -12.58 7.25
C VAL A 256 -17.78 -14.07 7.04
N ALA A 257 -18.56 -14.72 6.16
CA ALA A 257 -18.43 -16.15 5.90
C ALA A 257 -17.04 -16.54 5.38
N LEU A 258 -16.49 -15.78 4.42
CA LEU A 258 -15.14 -16.03 3.89
C LEU A 258 -14.04 -15.71 4.90
N ALA A 259 -14.21 -14.71 5.75
CA ALA A 259 -13.27 -14.45 6.84
C ALA A 259 -13.20 -15.64 7.80
N PHE A 260 -14.36 -16.23 8.17
CA PHE A 260 -14.39 -17.46 8.98
C PHE A 260 -13.74 -18.65 8.27
N VAL A 261 -14.01 -18.85 6.98
CA VAL A 261 -13.40 -19.95 6.20
C VAL A 261 -11.87 -19.78 6.15
N ILE A 262 -11.37 -18.57 5.89
CA ILE A 262 -9.94 -18.30 5.86
C ILE A 262 -9.32 -18.52 7.24
N ALA A 263 -9.95 -18.04 8.31
CA ALA A 263 -9.47 -18.24 9.68
C ALA A 263 -9.43 -19.72 10.05
N ALA A 264 -10.50 -20.48 9.75
CA ALA A 264 -10.55 -21.91 10.00
C ALA A 264 -9.50 -22.69 9.19
N ALA A 265 -9.33 -22.36 7.90
CA ALA A 265 -8.31 -22.98 7.06
C ALA A 265 -6.90 -22.69 7.58
N THR A 266 -6.66 -21.46 8.05
CA THR A 266 -5.36 -21.06 8.66
C THR A 266 -5.12 -21.83 9.95
N ALA A 267 -6.15 -21.98 10.81
CA ALA A 267 -6.03 -22.75 12.05
C ALA A 267 -5.74 -24.22 11.78
N ILE A 268 -6.44 -24.83 10.83
CA ILE A 268 -6.21 -26.24 10.41
C ILE A 268 -4.78 -26.41 9.86
N ALA A 269 -4.33 -25.51 8.99
CA ALA A 269 -2.99 -25.54 8.42
C ALA A 269 -1.91 -25.37 9.52
N LEU A 270 -2.15 -24.52 10.50
CA LEU A 270 -1.27 -24.34 11.65
C LEU A 270 -1.18 -25.61 12.49
N VAL A 271 -2.31 -26.21 12.84
CA VAL A 271 -2.35 -27.49 13.59
C VAL A 271 -1.62 -28.60 12.83
N ALA A 272 -1.82 -28.69 11.53
CA ALA A 272 -1.11 -29.66 10.69
C ALA A 272 0.40 -29.42 10.64
N ALA A 273 0.83 -28.15 10.55
CA ALA A 273 2.26 -27.79 10.55
C ALA A 273 2.92 -28.07 11.90
N LEU A 274 2.23 -27.83 13.01
CA LEU A 274 2.71 -28.13 14.36
C LEU A 274 2.71 -29.66 14.69
N GLY A 275 2.23 -30.51 13.80
CA GLY A 275 2.42 -31.95 13.85
C GLY A 275 3.85 -32.39 13.53
N ASP A 276 4.65 -31.53 12.88
CA ASP A 276 6.08 -31.72 12.68
C ASP A 276 6.86 -31.21 13.90
N GLY A 277 7.67 -32.08 14.52
CA GLY A 277 8.37 -31.80 15.78
C GLY A 277 9.32 -30.60 15.66
N ASP A 278 10.07 -30.49 14.57
CA ASP A 278 11.05 -29.40 14.35
C ASP A 278 10.34 -28.06 14.17
N ILE A 279 9.21 -28.06 13.49
CA ILE A 279 8.37 -26.85 13.30
C ILE A 279 7.72 -26.45 14.62
N ALA A 280 7.24 -27.43 15.41
CA ALA A 280 6.63 -27.16 16.71
C ALA A 280 7.62 -26.55 17.71
N GLU A 281 8.81 -27.12 17.84
CA GLU A 281 9.87 -26.61 18.72
C GLU A 281 10.25 -25.15 18.36
N ARG A 282 10.45 -24.89 17.07
CA ARG A 282 10.74 -23.53 16.58
C ARG A 282 9.60 -22.57 16.84
N PHE A 283 8.35 -23.02 16.67
CA PHE A 283 7.17 -22.21 16.93
C PHE A 283 7.08 -21.86 18.41
N GLU A 284 7.27 -22.83 19.33
CA GLU A 284 7.27 -22.60 20.78
C GLU A 284 8.36 -21.64 21.20
N ASP A 285 9.60 -21.84 20.69
CA ASP A 285 10.71 -20.91 20.96
C ASP A 285 10.36 -19.48 20.50
N ARG A 286 9.71 -19.32 19.35
CA ARG A 286 9.35 -18.00 18.81
C ARG A 286 8.05 -17.44 19.36
N ALA A 287 7.15 -18.24 19.90
CA ALA A 287 5.90 -17.76 20.50
C ALA A 287 6.12 -17.02 21.84
N GLN A 288 7.29 -17.16 22.48
CA GLN A 288 7.63 -16.40 23.67
C GLN A 288 7.63 -14.89 23.40
N VAL A 289 6.93 -14.13 24.24
CA VAL A 289 6.71 -12.69 24.04
C VAL A 289 8.00 -11.87 24.18
N THR A 290 8.88 -12.28 25.08
CA THR A 290 10.13 -11.58 25.41
C THR A 290 11.35 -12.46 25.16
N LYS A 291 12.41 -11.87 24.62
CA LYS A 291 13.73 -12.50 24.44
C LYS A 291 14.77 -11.76 25.30
N GLU A 292 15.84 -12.43 25.67
CA GLU A 292 16.91 -11.85 26.49
C GLU A 292 17.52 -10.58 25.89
N TYR A 293 17.68 -10.54 24.55
CA TYR A 293 18.21 -9.36 23.85
C TYR A 293 17.27 -8.14 23.86
N ASP A 294 16.00 -8.32 24.19
CA ASP A 294 15.03 -7.23 24.34
C ASP A 294 15.10 -6.58 25.74
N GLN A 295 15.60 -7.32 26.73
CA GLN A 295 15.54 -6.97 28.13
C GLN A 295 16.89 -6.39 28.68
N GLY A 296 16.83 -5.83 29.86
CA GLY A 296 18.00 -5.26 30.54
C GLY A 296 18.36 -3.85 30.06
N VAL A 297 19.29 -3.23 30.75
CA VAL A 297 19.73 -1.85 30.51
C VAL A 297 20.43 -1.70 29.17
N THR A 298 21.10 -2.73 28.68
CA THR A 298 21.82 -2.79 27.39
C THR A 298 21.03 -3.48 26.28
N GLY A 299 19.86 -4.03 26.60
CA GLY A 299 18.95 -4.59 25.63
C GLY A 299 18.30 -3.50 24.74
N ARG A 300 17.57 -3.94 23.71
CA ARG A 300 16.95 -3.04 22.73
C ARG A 300 16.11 -1.92 23.39
N PHE A 301 15.19 -2.27 24.27
CA PHE A 301 14.35 -1.28 24.96
C PHE A 301 15.12 -0.42 25.96
N GLY A 302 16.09 -0.99 26.68
CA GLY A 302 16.96 -0.23 27.56
C GLY A 302 17.78 0.83 26.83
N ASN A 303 18.31 0.49 25.65
CA ASN A 303 19.03 1.42 24.78
C ASN A 303 18.12 2.55 24.27
N GLN A 304 16.87 2.23 23.89
CA GLN A 304 15.89 3.24 23.46
C GLN A 304 15.58 4.22 24.61
N ILE A 305 15.34 3.73 25.83
CA ILE A 305 15.07 4.57 26.99
C ILE A 305 16.25 5.49 27.32
N ARG A 306 17.49 4.98 27.26
CA ARG A 306 18.71 5.79 27.51
C ARG A 306 18.99 6.79 26.39
N GLY A 307 18.64 6.44 25.16
CA GLY A 307 18.90 7.29 24.00
C GLY A 307 17.94 8.47 23.85
N ILE A 308 16.69 8.36 24.32
CA ILE A 308 15.71 9.45 24.20
C ILE A 308 16.19 10.77 24.84
N PRO A 309 16.66 10.82 26.10
CA PRO A 309 17.21 12.05 26.68
C PRO A 309 18.38 12.62 25.87
N MET A 310 19.29 11.75 25.40
CA MET A 310 20.42 12.17 24.57
C MET A 310 19.95 12.83 23.24
N LEU A 311 18.89 12.33 22.62
CA LEU A 311 18.35 12.92 21.38
C LEU A 311 17.63 14.25 21.63
N ILE A 312 17.06 14.46 22.81
CA ILE A 312 16.47 15.75 23.22
C ILE A 312 17.55 16.83 23.30
N GLU A 313 18.74 16.47 23.80
CA GLU A 313 19.88 17.40 23.93
C GLU A 313 20.63 17.64 22.60
N ARG A 314 20.31 16.86 21.55
CA ARG A 314 21.03 16.90 20.26
C ARG A 314 20.09 17.24 19.09
N PRO A 315 19.83 18.53 18.83
CA PRO A 315 18.93 18.95 17.72
C PRO A 315 19.35 18.43 16.35
N ASN A 316 20.65 18.25 16.12
CA ASN A 316 21.20 17.70 14.86
C ASN A 316 21.26 16.15 14.87
N GLY A 317 20.79 15.48 15.93
CA GLY A 317 20.88 14.05 16.08
C GLY A 317 22.29 13.55 16.37
N LEU A 318 22.48 12.25 16.14
CA LEU A 318 23.79 11.58 16.23
C LEU A 318 24.48 11.51 14.86
N GLY A 319 23.71 11.56 13.80
CA GLY A 319 24.13 11.32 12.41
C GLY A 319 23.81 9.90 11.94
N PRO A 320 23.77 9.68 10.61
CA PRO A 320 23.42 8.39 10.02
C PRO A 320 24.32 7.25 10.52
N LEU A 321 23.66 6.13 10.93
CA LEU A 321 24.31 4.93 11.47
C LEU A 321 25.15 5.11 12.75
N ARG A 322 25.01 6.24 13.46
CA ARG A 322 25.81 6.54 14.66
C ARG A 322 25.23 5.97 15.96
N TRP A 323 23.96 5.66 15.97
CA TRP A 323 23.32 5.04 17.13
C TRP A 323 24.01 3.75 17.57
N ARG A 324 24.29 2.83 16.63
CA ARG A 324 24.96 1.56 16.97
C ARG A 324 26.38 1.73 17.52
N LEU A 325 27.08 2.80 17.17
CA LEU A 325 28.42 3.07 17.73
C LEU A 325 28.33 3.49 19.22
N THR A 326 27.19 4.05 19.62
CA THR A 326 26.95 4.47 21.00
C THR A 326 26.37 3.33 21.85
N PHE A 327 25.47 2.52 21.27
CA PHE A 327 24.67 1.54 21.99
C PHE A 327 24.97 0.07 21.63
N GLY A 328 25.83 -0.19 20.64
CA GLY A 328 26.19 -1.54 20.18
C GLY A 328 25.17 -2.18 19.23
N LEU A 329 23.91 -1.72 19.21
CA LEU A 329 22.80 -2.20 18.38
C LEU A 329 22.16 -1.03 17.65
N GLU A 330 21.51 -1.29 16.52
CA GLU A 330 20.63 -0.30 15.87
C GLU A 330 19.40 -0.01 16.75
N PRO A 331 18.71 1.14 16.57
CA PRO A 331 17.57 1.50 17.41
C PRO A 331 16.41 0.52 17.31
N HIS A 332 16.30 -0.22 16.20
CA HIS A 332 15.16 -1.10 15.88
C HIS A 332 13.80 -0.41 16.13
N ASN A 333 13.77 0.88 15.79
CA ASN A 333 12.61 1.75 15.92
C ASN A 333 12.82 2.93 14.97
N SER A 334 12.12 2.94 13.83
CA SER A 334 12.29 3.98 12.81
C SER A 334 11.93 5.39 13.30
N TYR A 335 11.10 5.52 14.33
CA TYR A 335 10.77 6.83 14.92
C TYR A 335 11.97 7.38 15.69
N ILE A 336 12.57 6.57 16.55
CA ILE A 336 13.81 6.94 17.25
C ILE A 336 14.94 7.12 16.23
N GLY A 337 15.03 6.23 15.23
CA GLY A 337 15.97 6.30 14.11
C GLY A 337 15.88 7.62 13.35
N GLY A 338 14.67 8.14 13.12
CA GLY A 338 14.45 9.43 12.47
C GLY A 338 15.09 10.59 13.24
N PHE A 339 15.00 10.60 14.58
CA PHE A 339 15.67 11.58 15.43
C PHE A 339 17.18 11.34 15.51
N ALA A 340 17.59 10.08 15.62
CA ALA A 340 19.01 9.73 15.73
C ALA A 340 19.79 10.09 14.46
N ASN A 341 19.26 9.73 13.29
CA ASN A 341 19.93 9.88 12.01
C ASN A 341 19.73 11.26 11.36
N GLY A 342 18.62 11.96 11.66
CA GLY A 342 18.24 13.21 11.00
C GLY A 342 17.96 14.38 11.95
N GLY A 343 18.26 14.22 13.24
CA GLY A 343 17.99 15.22 14.26
C GLY A 343 16.51 15.54 14.43
N TRP A 344 16.20 16.66 15.05
CA TRP A 344 14.81 17.07 15.28
C TRP A 344 14.07 17.32 13.97
N LEU A 345 14.73 17.92 12.98
CA LEU A 345 14.11 18.16 11.67
C LEU A 345 13.71 16.85 11.00
N GLY A 346 14.61 15.87 10.96
CA GLY A 346 14.33 14.53 10.39
C GLY A 346 13.25 13.80 11.18
N GLY A 347 13.38 13.73 12.53
CA GLY A 347 12.46 13.02 13.39
C GLY A 347 11.04 13.57 13.34
N PHE A 348 10.84 14.89 13.52
CA PHE A 348 9.51 15.50 13.46
C PHE A 348 8.90 15.44 12.05
N SER A 349 9.70 15.59 10.99
CA SER A 349 9.22 15.46 9.61
C SER A 349 8.78 14.04 9.30
N PHE A 350 9.50 13.02 9.77
CA PHE A 350 9.12 11.62 9.64
C PHE A 350 7.83 11.32 10.42
N LEU A 351 7.71 11.79 11.65
CA LEU A 351 6.49 11.63 12.45
C LEU A 351 5.29 12.30 11.78
N ALA A 352 5.46 13.54 11.27
CA ALA A 352 4.41 14.24 10.54
C ALA A 352 4.01 13.51 9.24
N LEU A 353 4.99 12.95 8.51
CA LEU A 353 4.76 12.13 7.33
C LEU A 353 3.90 10.90 7.66
N VAL A 354 4.24 10.18 8.72
CA VAL A 354 3.51 9.00 9.19
C VAL A 354 2.08 9.37 9.58
N LEU A 355 1.90 10.39 10.40
CA LEU A 355 0.57 10.82 10.87
C LEU A 355 -0.31 11.33 9.72
N ALA A 356 0.24 12.17 8.83
CA ALA A 356 -0.46 12.66 7.66
C ALA A 356 -0.88 11.52 6.72
N THR A 357 0.02 10.59 6.46
CA THR A 357 -0.25 9.43 5.59
C THR A 357 -1.27 8.48 6.24
N GLY A 358 -1.16 8.24 7.54
CA GLY A 358 -2.12 7.46 8.31
C GLY A 358 -3.53 8.04 8.19
N PHE A 359 -3.68 9.34 8.42
CA PHE A 359 -4.96 10.04 8.29
C PHE A 359 -5.52 10.01 6.86
N VAL A 360 -4.69 10.38 5.87
CA VAL A 360 -5.09 10.41 4.46
C VAL A 360 -5.53 9.02 3.99
N GLY A 361 -4.73 8.00 4.28
CA GLY A 361 -5.02 6.64 3.86
C GLY A 361 -6.28 6.06 4.53
N PHE A 362 -6.48 6.30 5.82
CA PHE A 362 -7.69 5.88 6.53
C PHE A 362 -8.94 6.56 5.94
N ARG A 363 -8.87 7.87 5.70
CA ARG A 363 -9.94 8.63 5.04
C ARG A 363 -10.26 8.08 3.65
N LEU A 364 -9.25 7.75 2.84
CA LEU A 364 -9.41 7.15 1.51
C LEU A 364 -10.16 5.82 1.56
N CYS A 365 -9.90 5.00 2.58
CA CYS A 365 -10.58 3.72 2.77
C CYS A 365 -12.07 3.86 3.11
N LEU A 366 -12.45 4.91 3.84
CA LEU A 366 -13.82 5.15 4.29
C LEU A 366 -14.65 5.99 3.32
N THR A 367 -14.01 6.88 2.54
CA THR A 367 -14.70 7.79 1.64
C THR A 367 -15.10 7.08 0.33
N PRO A 368 -16.39 7.08 -0.05
CA PRO A 368 -16.82 6.53 -1.32
C PRO A 368 -16.14 7.26 -2.49
N SER A 369 -15.39 6.50 -3.28
CA SER A 369 -14.69 7.01 -4.47
C SER A 369 -14.43 5.86 -5.46
N PRO A 370 -14.12 6.16 -6.73
CA PRO A 370 -13.70 5.14 -7.68
C PRO A 370 -12.45 4.37 -7.26
N PHE A 371 -11.69 4.88 -6.30
CA PHE A 371 -10.38 4.38 -5.86
C PHE A 371 -10.42 3.73 -4.48
N GLN A 372 -11.59 3.71 -3.82
CA GLN A 372 -11.74 3.19 -2.45
C GLN A 372 -11.23 1.76 -2.28
N ARG A 373 -11.46 0.89 -3.28
CA ARG A 373 -10.95 -0.49 -3.28
C ARG A 373 -9.44 -0.55 -3.19
N GLN A 374 -8.74 0.23 -4.02
CA GLN A 374 -7.28 0.25 -4.05
C GLN A 374 -6.71 0.79 -2.74
N ALA A 375 -7.37 1.79 -2.15
CA ALA A 375 -7.02 2.29 -0.83
C ALA A 375 -7.16 1.22 0.25
N GLN A 376 -8.26 0.43 0.23
CA GLN A 376 -8.50 -0.66 1.19
C GLN A 376 -7.50 -1.82 1.06
N ILE A 377 -6.73 -1.90 -0.02
CA ILE A 377 -5.63 -2.85 -0.18
C ILE A 377 -4.31 -2.21 0.28
N ALA A 378 -3.97 -1.03 -0.25
CA ALA A 378 -2.67 -0.41 -0.02
C ALA A 378 -2.50 0.12 1.41
N TRP A 379 -3.53 0.78 1.96
CA TRP A 379 -3.40 1.44 3.27
C TRP A 379 -3.26 0.47 4.45
N PRO A 380 -4.01 -0.64 4.59
CA PRO A 380 -3.78 -1.58 5.69
C PRO A 380 -2.37 -2.18 5.66
N GLY A 381 -1.82 -2.44 4.46
CA GLY A 381 -0.44 -2.88 4.30
C GLY A 381 0.57 -1.83 4.76
N LEU A 382 0.38 -0.57 4.38
CA LEU A 382 1.25 0.51 4.85
C LEU A 382 1.07 0.75 6.35
N PHE A 383 -0.17 0.79 6.84
CA PHE A 383 -0.47 1.04 8.25
C PHE A 383 0.23 0.05 9.17
N ILE A 384 0.25 -1.24 8.80
CA ILE A 384 0.92 -2.23 9.63
C ILE A 384 2.44 -2.03 9.63
N PHE A 385 3.06 -1.56 8.54
CA PHE A 385 4.49 -1.24 8.51
C PHE A 385 4.81 -0.01 9.37
N LEU A 386 3.90 0.97 9.40
CA LEU A 386 4.04 2.11 10.32
C LEU A 386 3.93 1.69 11.79
N LEU A 387 3.15 0.65 12.11
CA LEU A 387 3.15 0.05 13.45
C LEU A 387 4.42 -0.78 13.71
N GLN A 388 4.88 -1.58 12.73
CA GLN A 388 6.13 -2.32 12.84
C GLN A 388 7.34 -1.40 13.02
N ALA A 389 7.30 -0.18 12.48
CA ALA A 389 8.33 0.85 12.67
C ALA A 389 8.63 1.18 14.14
N LEU A 390 7.75 0.81 15.08
CA LEU A 390 8.00 0.89 16.53
C LEU A 390 8.98 -0.18 17.05
N GLN A 391 9.24 -1.24 16.28
CA GLN A 391 10.07 -2.38 16.73
C GLN A 391 11.08 -2.88 15.70
N ILE A 392 11.11 -2.29 14.49
CA ILE A 392 12.08 -2.60 13.44
C ILE A 392 12.31 -1.38 12.57
N ASP A 393 13.47 -1.30 11.94
CA ASP A 393 13.83 -0.20 11.04
C ASP A 393 13.23 -0.48 9.65
N VAL A 394 12.16 0.26 9.30
CA VAL A 394 11.43 0.13 8.00
C VAL A 394 11.80 1.23 7.01
N ASP A 395 12.61 2.17 7.42
CA ASP A 395 12.97 3.39 6.70
C ASP A 395 13.81 3.18 5.43
N HIS A 396 14.28 1.95 5.20
CA HIS A 396 14.98 1.53 3.96
C HIS A 396 14.26 0.41 3.21
N TRP A 397 13.01 0.10 3.53
CA TRP A 397 12.25 -0.93 2.82
C TRP A 397 11.59 -0.36 1.57
N ARG A 398 12.05 -0.78 0.38
CA ARG A 398 11.55 -0.35 -0.94
C ARG A 398 10.03 -0.42 -1.06
N HIS A 399 9.42 -1.49 -0.55
CA HIS A 399 7.97 -1.70 -0.61
C HIS A 399 7.17 -0.74 0.31
N VAL A 400 7.76 -0.22 1.37
CA VAL A 400 7.15 0.82 2.21
C VAL A 400 7.03 2.13 1.42
N PHE A 401 8.09 2.52 0.69
CA PHE A 401 8.09 3.71 -0.16
C PHE A 401 7.15 3.58 -1.36
N LEU A 402 7.01 2.37 -1.93
CA LEU A 402 5.98 2.08 -2.93
C LEU A 402 4.57 2.33 -2.36
N LEU A 403 4.28 1.84 -1.16
CA LEU A 403 2.97 2.00 -0.53
C LEU A 403 2.70 3.46 -0.12
N PHE A 404 3.69 4.22 0.34
CA PHE A 404 3.57 5.66 0.52
C PHE A 404 3.14 6.33 -0.80
N GLY A 405 3.84 6.04 -1.89
CA GLY A 405 3.49 6.55 -3.21
C GLY A 405 2.08 6.15 -3.66
N MET A 406 1.63 4.91 -3.37
CA MET A 406 0.27 4.47 -3.67
C MET A 406 -0.78 5.30 -2.92
N VAL A 407 -0.62 5.50 -1.61
CA VAL A 407 -1.60 6.25 -0.79
C VAL A 407 -1.71 7.70 -1.27
N TRP A 408 -0.60 8.37 -1.51
CA TRP A 408 -0.61 9.77 -1.94
C TRP A 408 -1.02 9.95 -3.40
N GLY A 409 -0.69 8.99 -4.27
CA GLY A 409 -1.21 8.95 -5.64
C GLY A 409 -2.73 8.74 -5.70
N LEU A 410 -3.28 7.88 -4.81
CA LEU A 410 -4.72 7.70 -4.65
C LEU A 410 -5.41 8.97 -4.15
N GLU A 411 -4.81 9.72 -3.22
CA GLU A 411 -5.35 10.99 -2.75
C GLU A 411 -5.34 12.05 -3.88
N ALA A 412 -4.25 12.15 -4.62
CA ALA A 412 -4.15 13.04 -5.78
C ALA A 412 -5.23 12.73 -6.82
N ALA A 413 -5.43 11.45 -7.15
CA ALA A 413 -6.47 10.99 -8.06
C ALA A 413 -7.90 11.29 -7.55
N ARG A 414 -8.12 11.13 -6.23
CA ARG A 414 -9.43 11.43 -5.61
C ARG A 414 -9.73 12.92 -5.68
N LEU A 415 -8.76 13.79 -5.39
CA LEU A 415 -8.95 15.24 -5.46
C LEU A 415 -9.21 15.72 -6.87
N ASP A 416 -8.51 15.17 -7.87
CA ASP A 416 -8.76 15.48 -9.27
C ASP A 416 -10.16 14.99 -9.72
N TRP A 417 -10.57 13.79 -9.30
CA TRP A 417 -11.93 13.28 -9.55
C TRP A 417 -13.02 14.19 -8.95
N LEU A 418 -12.84 14.64 -7.70
CA LEU A 418 -13.78 15.58 -7.06
C LEU A 418 -13.81 16.95 -7.78
N GLY A 419 -12.64 17.43 -8.25
CA GLY A 419 -12.55 18.66 -9.02
C GLY A 419 -13.33 18.57 -10.35
N ARG A 420 -13.30 17.40 -11.00
CA ARG A 420 -14.10 17.15 -12.22
C ARG A 420 -15.59 17.12 -11.94
N LEU A 421 -16.02 16.47 -10.85
CA LEU A 421 -17.43 16.44 -10.47
C LEU A 421 -18.00 17.84 -10.23
N ARG A 422 -17.24 18.73 -9.58
CA ARG A 422 -17.65 20.11 -9.32
C ARG A 422 -17.73 20.96 -10.59
N ARG A 423 -16.97 20.64 -11.63
CA ARG A 423 -16.95 21.36 -12.92
C ARG A 423 -17.93 20.81 -13.94
N SER A 424 -18.48 19.61 -13.73
CA SER A 424 -19.54 19.08 -14.58
C SER A 424 -20.78 19.95 -14.34
N PRO A 425 -21.34 20.61 -15.41
CA PRO A 425 -22.57 21.37 -15.23
C PRO A 425 -23.63 20.41 -14.68
N THR A 426 -24.26 20.81 -13.60
CA THR A 426 -25.51 20.18 -13.17
C THR A 426 -26.41 20.18 -14.42
N LEU A 427 -26.85 19.00 -14.87
CA LEU A 427 -27.92 18.93 -15.84
C LEU A 427 -28.99 19.91 -15.37
N PRO A 428 -29.45 20.89 -16.20
CA PRO A 428 -30.48 21.80 -15.78
C PRO A 428 -31.59 20.96 -15.16
N ALA A 429 -32.05 21.36 -13.99
CA ALA A 429 -33.17 20.70 -13.31
C ALA A 429 -34.23 20.47 -14.38
N ARG A 430 -34.61 19.20 -14.64
CA ARG A 430 -35.57 18.83 -15.65
C ARG A 430 -36.79 19.70 -15.36
N ASN A 431 -37.04 20.69 -16.23
CA ASN A 431 -38.12 21.64 -16.06
C ASN A 431 -39.38 20.78 -15.86
N PRO A 432 -40.09 20.84 -14.72
CA PRO A 432 -41.27 20.02 -14.51
C PRO A 432 -42.35 20.25 -15.60
N ASP A 433 -42.26 21.37 -16.33
CA ASP A 433 -43.15 21.71 -17.45
C ASP A 433 -42.90 20.93 -18.74
N ASN A 434 -41.76 20.19 -18.86
CA ASN A 434 -41.44 19.31 -19.98
C ASN A 434 -41.71 17.83 -19.67
N ASN A 435 -42.68 17.53 -18.86
CA ASN A 435 -43.15 16.16 -18.66
C ASN A 435 -44.13 15.79 -19.78
N PRO A 436 -43.77 14.92 -20.75
CA PRO A 436 -44.67 14.54 -21.84
C PRO A 436 -46.00 13.91 -21.35
N ALA A 437 -46.01 13.40 -20.10
CA ALA A 437 -47.22 12.93 -19.46
C ALA A 437 -48.17 14.08 -19.02
N ALA A 438 -47.67 15.30 -18.77
CA ALA A 438 -48.50 16.47 -18.46
C ALA A 438 -49.10 17.08 -19.73
N ALA A 439 -48.38 17.01 -20.85
CA ALA A 439 -48.91 17.44 -22.17
C ALA A 439 -50.04 16.53 -22.66
N GLY A 440 -49.99 15.22 -22.42
CA GLY A 440 -51.05 14.26 -22.70
C GLY A 440 -52.33 14.48 -21.87
N ALA A 441 -52.17 14.87 -20.59
CA ALA A 441 -53.28 15.14 -19.70
C ALA A 441 -53.99 16.46 -20.05
N SER A 442 -53.30 17.45 -20.58
CA SER A 442 -53.87 18.74 -21.06
C SER A 442 -54.69 18.58 -22.35
N LEU A 443 -54.25 17.73 -23.25
CA LEU A 443 -54.97 17.40 -24.48
C LEU A 443 -56.22 16.55 -24.22
N ALA A 444 -56.19 15.64 -23.26
CA ALA A 444 -57.36 14.85 -22.84
C ALA A 444 -58.46 15.68 -22.15
N ARG A 445 -58.12 16.79 -21.52
CA ARG A 445 -59.07 17.72 -20.91
C ARG A 445 -59.72 18.71 -21.88
N ARG A 446 -59.14 18.97 -23.04
CA ARG A 446 -59.72 19.82 -24.09
C ARG A 446 -60.67 19.06 -25.03
N GLY A 447 -60.72 17.73 -25.00
CA GLY A 447 -61.64 16.89 -25.75
C GLY A 447 -62.99 16.59 -25.07
N ALA A 448 -63.18 17.07 -23.84
CA ALA A 448 -64.42 16.82 -23.07
C ALA A 448 -65.20 18.15 -22.82
N ASP A 449 -65.55 18.87 -23.91
CA ASP A 449 -66.51 19.99 -23.80
C ASP A 449 -67.89 19.48 -24.25
N PRO A 450 -68.87 19.39 -23.35
CA PRO A 450 -70.19 18.80 -23.64
C PRO A 450 -71.10 19.69 -24.49
N ALA A 451 -70.64 20.86 -25.00
CA ALA A 451 -71.47 21.80 -25.74
C ALA A 451 -71.58 21.55 -27.26
N ALA A 452 -70.88 20.52 -27.80
CA ALA A 452 -70.91 20.25 -29.26
C ALA A 452 -71.82 19.09 -29.70
N ALA A 453 -72.64 18.50 -28.77
CA ALA A 453 -73.48 17.33 -29.06
C ALA A 453 -74.98 17.68 -29.35
N ALA A 454 -75.33 18.97 -29.57
CA ALA A 454 -76.76 19.38 -29.69
C ALA A 454 -77.09 20.02 -31.03
N ALA A 455 -76.39 19.76 -32.15
CA ALA A 455 -76.64 20.36 -33.46
C ALA A 455 -76.51 19.39 -34.66
N VAL A 456 -76.97 18.12 -34.55
CA VAL A 456 -77.28 17.26 -35.72
C VAL A 456 -78.50 16.42 -35.36
N GLY A 457 -79.71 16.97 -35.64
CA GLY A 457 -80.95 16.25 -35.46
C GLY A 457 -82.15 17.16 -35.65
N ALA A 458 -82.32 17.74 -36.87
CA ALA A 458 -83.58 18.17 -37.50
C ALA A 458 -83.45 18.19 -38.99
#